data_0b047f45ebce566d265d0885f1184994
#
_entry.id   0b047f45ebce566d265d0885f1184994
#
_cell.length_a   1.000
_cell.length_b   1.000
_cell.length_c   1.000
_cell.angle_alpha   90.00
_cell.angle_beta   90.00
_cell.angle_gamma   90.00
#
_symmetry.space_group_name_H-M   'P 1'
#
loop_
_entity.id
_entity.type
_entity.pdbx_description
1 polymer ?
#
loop_
_entity_poly.entity_id
_entity_poly.type
_entity_poly.pdbx_seq_one_letter_code
_entity_poly.pdbx_strand_id
1 'polypeptide(L)'
;MTDFAAIREQFPILNQEIHGNPLVYLDSAATAQKPRKVIEAEADFYQTINAGVHRGAHELAARSTEAFEAARAQVASLVGADCEPGAEELVVTAGATASLNLLATAFGNASAGCGGERARHFALKTGDEIVVTRAEHHSVLLPFQELAFRTRAALRWLDLTEDGRVRTDQQERESVITPRTKVVAFTHVSNVTGAVTDVAAIVKRAHQVGALAILDACQSVPHMAVDFHALDVDFAAFSAHKMYGPTGVGFLYGKRHLLEALPPAFFGGSMVELAWMNKPAQYMEPPARFEAGTQPVAQVVAAGVAAQWMQKIGLPAFEEHEARLLPELLKLNQIEGVRVLGPVDRENRIATVAFDVEGVHPHDVGQYIDSRGIAIRVGHHCAQPVHRHFGLYASNRASVGVYNTKDDIDRLLDAVSSVRSFFGVGR
;
A
#
# COMPACT_ATOMS: atom_id res chain seq x y z
N MET A 1 -24.24 2.63 -16.10
CA MET A 1 -22.88 2.15 -16.49
C MET A 1 -21.95 3.32 -16.26
N THR A 2 -20.83 3.12 -15.55
CA THR A 2 -19.87 4.18 -15.25
C THR A 2 -19.17 4.65 -16.51
N ASP A 3 -19.11 5.96 -16.73
CA ASP A 3 -18.43 6.57 -17.88
C ASP A 3 -16.94 6.79 -17.58
N PHE A 4 -16.11 5.83 -17.97
CA PHE A 4 -14.67 5.87 -17.76
C PHE A 4 -13.94 6.89 -18.64
N ALA A 5 -14.53 7.31 -19.78
CA ALA A 5 -13.98 8.39 -20.58
C ALA A 5 -14.09 9.73 -19.83
N ALA A 6 -15.26 10.02 -19.26
CA ALA A 6 -15.45 11.20 -18.40
C ALA A 6 -14.62 11.16 -17.12
N ILE A 7 -14.29 9.96 -16.60
CA ILE A 7 -13.34 9.83 -15.46
C ILE A 7 -11.93 10.18 -15.91
N ARG A 8 -11.45 9.67 -17.06
CA ARG A 8 -10.11 9.96 -17.59
C ARG A 8 -9.87 11.47 -17.80
N GLU A 9 -10.89 12.21 -18.27
CA GLU A 9 -10.80 13.68 -18.46
C GLU A 9 -10.52 14.46 -17.17
N GLN A 10 -10.78 13.87 -16.01
CA GLN A 10 -10.50 14.48 -14.72
C GLN A 10 -9.01 14.49 -14.37
N PHE A 11 -8.16 13.80 -15.13
CA PHE A 11 -6.72 13.68 -14.89
C PHE A 11 -5.92 14.57 -15.85
N PRO A 12 -5.59 15.82 -15.48
CA PRO A 12 -4.99 16.79 -16.40
C PRO A 12 -3.63 16.35 -16.95
N ILE A 13 -2.87 15.56 -16.21
CA ILE A 13 -1.55 15.08 -16.62
C ILE A 13 -1.60 14.17 -17.86
N LEU A 14 -2.73 13.51 -18.12
CA LEU A 14 -2.87 12.58 -19.24
C LEU A 14 -3.04 13.28 -20.61
N ASN A 15 -3.20 14.62 -20.60
CA ASN A 15 -3.37 15.43 -21.80
C ASN A 15 -2.06 15.91 -22.42
N GLN A 16 -0.91 15.40 -21.95
CA GLN A 16 0.40 15.78 -22.47
C GLN A 16 0.98 14.75 -23.45
N GLU A 17 1.96 15.19 -24.21
CA GLU A 17 2.77 14.33 -25.07
C GLU A 17 4.14 14.08 -24.46
N ILE A 18 4.67 12.87 -24.63
CA ILE A 18 6.00 12.44 -24.26
C ILE A 18 6.72 11.95 -25.52
N HIS A 19 7.85 12.54 -25.84
CA HIS A 19 8.59 12.26 -27.08
C HIS A 19 7.74 12.39 -28.37
N GLY A 20 6.79 13.35 -28.38
CA GLY A 20 5.88 13.58 -29.50
C GLY A 20 4.76 12.54 -29.64
N ASN A 21 4.53 11.72 -28.63
CA ASN A 21 3.44 10.74 -28.55
C ASN A 21 2.49 11.07 -27.38
N PRO A 22 1.17 10.88 -27.52
CA PRO A 22 0.25 10.99 -26.40
C PRO A 22 0.68 10.09 -25.24
N LEU A 23 0.65 10.63 -24.02
CA LEU A 23 1.06 9.86 -22.83
C LEU A 23 0.14 8.65 -22.59
N VAL A 24 0.76 7.48 -22.48
CA VAL A 24 0.16 6.27 -21.90
C VAL A 24 0.82 6.00 -20.54
N TYR A 25 0.05 6.17 -19.45
CA TYR A 25 0.58 5.98 -18.11
C TYR A 25 0.15 4.62 -17.53
N LEU A 26 1.05 3.67 -17.46
CA LEU A 26 0.86 2.29 -16.96
C LEU A 26 1.78 1.98 -15.76
N ASP A 27 1.99 2.96 -14.88
CA ASP A 27 2.78 2.78 -13.63
C ASP A 27 2.00 3.13 -12.37
N SER A 28 0.68 2.85 -12.35
CA SER A 28 -0.22 3.17 -11.22
C SER A 28 0.14 2.45 -9.94
N ALA A 29 0.70 1.23 -10.00
CA ALA A 29 1.17 0.50 -8.82
C ALA A 29 2.40 1.15 -8.15
N ALA A 30 3.12 2.06 -8.82
CA ALA A 30 4.13 2.91 -8.20
C ALA A 30 3.50 4.15 -7.56
N THR A 31 2.71 4.90 -8.33
CA THR A 31 1.88 6.03 -7.87
C THR A 31 0.75 6.26 -8.87
N ALA A 32 -0.49 6.36 -8.40
CA ALA A 32 -1.61 6.72 -9.27
C ALA A 32 -1.60 8.22 -9.59
N GLN A 33 -2.14 8.61 -10.75
CA GLN A 33 -2.33 10.02 -11.10
C GLN A 33 -3.48 10.64 -10.28
N LYS A 34 -3.54 11.96 -10.21
CA LYS A 34 -4.46 12.69 -9.33
C LYS A 34 -5.56 13.35 -10.16
N PRO A 35 -6.84 13.15 -9.82
CA PRO A 35 -7.90 13.91 -10.45
C PRO A 35 -7.80 15.39 -10.04
N ARG A 36 -8.21 16.29 -10.93
CA ARG A 36 -8.13 17.75 -10.77
C ARG A 36 -8.60 18.23 -9.40
N LYS A 37 -9.74 17.73 -8.93
CA LYS A 37 -10.31 18.14 -7.63
C LYS A 37 -9.43 17.80 -6.41
N VAL A 38 -8.60 16.75 -6.50
CA VAL A 38 -7.65 16.40 -5.42
C VAL A 38 -6.48 17.38 -5.43
N ILE A 39 -6.00 17.77 -6.61
CA ILE A 39 -4.95 18.78 -6.78
C ILE A 39 -5.44 20.13 -6.25
N GLU A 40 -6.65 20.53 -6.65
CA GLU A 40 -7.28 21.78 -6.22
C GLU A 40 -7.53 21.81 -4.71
N ALA A 41 -7.96 20.71 -4.10
CA ALA A 41 -8.20 20.66 -2.65
C ALA A 41 -6.93 20.91 -1.82
N GLU A 42 -5.77 20.43 -2.25
CA GLU A 42 -4.50 20.70 -1.58
C GLU A 42 -4.09 22.17 -1.73
N ALA A 43 -4.26 22.74 -2.92
CA ALA A 43 -3.97 24.14 -3.20
C ALA A 43 -4.93 25.08 -2.42
N ASP A 44 -6.22 24.79 -2.43
CA ASP A 44 -7.25 25.58 -1.77
C ASP A 44 -7.06 25.60 -0.26
N PHE A 45 -6.62 24.50 0.36
CA PHE A 45 -6.32 24.47 1.77
C PHE A 45 -5.30 25.57 2.14
N TYR A 46 -4.17 25.62 1.41
CA TYR A 46 -3.15 26.65 1.66
C TYR A 46 -3.64 28.08 1.41
N GLN A 47 -4.54 28.28 0.46
CA GLN A 47 -5.06 29.59 0.10
C GLN A 47 -6.12 30.10 1.09
N THR A 48 -6.84 29.22 1.80
CA THR A 48 -8.07 29.59 2.50
C THR A 48 -8.10 29.30 3.99
N ILE A 49 -7.53 28.17 4.47
CA ILE A 49 -7.67 27.71 5.85
C ILE A 49 -6.38 27.18 6.50
N ASN A 50 -5.23 27.45 5.91
CA ASN A 50 -3.95 26.93 6.42
C ASN A 50 -3.65 27.43 7.83
N ALA A 51 -3.71 26.52 8.81
CA ALA A 51 -3.31 26.72 10.20
C ALA A 51 -2.90 25.39 10.85
N GLY A 52 -2.24 25.45 12.02
CA GLY A 52 -1.98 24.29 12.85
C GLY A 52 -3.27 23.71 13.43
N VAL A 53 -3.38 22.39 13.45
CA VAL A 53 -4.56 21.66 13.94
C VAL A 53 -4.55 21.45 15.46
N HIS A 54 -5.73 21.26 16.06
CA HIS A 54 -6.04 20.84 17.45
C HIS A 54 -5.71 21.85 18.55
N ARG A 55 -4.72 22.74 18.43
CA ARG A 55 -4.21 23.56 19.54
C ARG A 55 -4.35 25.07 19.36
N GLY A 56 -4.81 25.54 18.22
CA GLY A 56 -5.02 26.98 17.97
C GLY A 56 -6.34 27.47 18.53
N ALA A 57 -6.32 28.62 19.22
CA ALA A 57 -7.53 29.26 19.80
C ALA A 57 -8.15 30.30 18.85
N HIS A 58 -7.96 30.18 17.55
CA HIS A 58 -8.45 31.08 16.53
C HIS A 58 -9.23 30.37 15.43
N GLU A 59 -10.10 31.08 14.73
CA GLU A 59 -11.03 30.56 13.72
C GLU A 59 -10.32 29.70 12.62
N LEU A 60 -9.18 30.14 12.10
CA LEU A 60 -8.45 29.34 11.07
C LEU A 60 -7.99 28.01 11.62
N ALA A 61 -7.55 27.90 12.88
CA ALA A 61 -7.15 26.64 13.47
C ALA A 61 -8.36 25.71 13.70
N ALA A 62 -9.52 26.28 14.08
CA ALA A 62 -10.75 25.51 14.19
C ALA A 62 -11.16 24.91 12.84
N ARG A 63 -11.22 25.73 11.79
CA ARG A 63 -11.55 25.29 10.42
C ARG A 63 -10.53 24.29 9.86
N SER A 64 -9.24 24.48 10.13
CA SER A 64 -8.18 23.55 9.72
C SER A 64 -8.33 22.20 10.43
N THR A 65 -8.66 22.20 11.73
CA THR A 65 -8.91 20.98 12.51
C THR A 65 -10.14 20.24 12.00
N GLU A 66 -11.24 20.96 11.76
CA GLU A 66 -12.47 20.37 11.21
C GLU A 66 -12.22 19.71 9.84
N ALA A 67 -11.50 20.37 8.93
CA ALA A 67 -11.16 19.84 7.64
C ALA A 67 -10.26 18.59 7.73
N PHE A 68 -9.30 18.59 8.67
CA PHE A 68 -8.40 17.47 8.91
C PHE A 68 -9.13 16.23 9.42
N GLU A 69 -10.00 16.40 10.45
CA GLU A 69 -10.74 15.28 11.02
C GLU A 69 -11.85 14.78 10.09
N ALA A 70 -12.51 15.67 9.34
CA ALA A 70 -13.44 15.26 8.29
C ALA A 70 -12.75 14.42 7.20
N ALA A 71 -11.52 14.78 6.81
CA ALA A 71 -10.74 14.01 5.85
C ALA A 71 -10.33 12.64 6.41
N ARG A 72 -9.92 12.55 7.69
CA ARG A 72 -9.66 11.29 8.37
C ARG A 72 -10.90 10.39 8.32
N ALA A 73 -12.08 10.92 8.65
CA ALA A 73 -13.35 10.20 8.61
C ALA A 73 -13.69 9.68 7.20
N GLN A 74 -13.44 10.48 6.16
CA GLN A 74 -13.65 10.05 4.77
C GLN A 74 -12.75 8.86 4.38
N VAL A 75 -11.47 8.91 4.78
CA VAL A 75 -10.53 7.81 4.51
C VAL A 75 -10.88 6.57 5.34
N ALA A 76 -11.26 6.73 6.60
CA ALA A 76 -11.71 5.62 7.45
C ALA A 76 -12.93 4.92 6.86
N SER A 77 -13.93 5.69 6.45
CA SER A 77 -15.15 5.15 5.78
C SER A 77 -14.84 4.37 4.49
N LEU A 78 -13.76 4.73 3.76
CA LEU A 78 -13.38 4.00 2.54
C LEU A 78 -12.93 2.56 2.85
N VAL A 79 -12.37 2.32 4.02
CA VAL A 79 -11.73 1.05 4.41
C VAL A 79 -12.44 0.33 5.55
N GLY A 80 -13.65 0.76 5.92
CA GLY A 80 -14.45 0.13 6.98
C GLY A 80 -13.86 0.31 8.39
N ALA A 81 -13.15 1.42 8.64
CA ALA A 81 -12.59 1.74 9.96
C ALA A 81 -13.49 2.72 10.71
N ASP A 82 -13.53 2.61 12.04
CA ASP A 82 -14.26 3.55 12.90
C ASP A 82 -13.57 4.90 13.02
N CYS A 83 -14.37 5.96 13.08
CA CYS A 83 -13.90 7.34 13.17
C CYS A 83 -14.73 8.21 14.11
N GLU A 84 -15.62 7.63 14.89
CA GLU A 84 -16.35 8.35 15.93
C GLU A 84 -15.40 8.85 17.02
N PRO A 85 -15.65 10.03 17.61
CA PRO A 85 -14.81 10.55 18.67
C PRO A 85 -14.59 9.56 19.81
N GLY A 86 -13.32 9.22 20.09
CA GLY A 86 -12.92 8.24 21.09
C GLY A 86 -12.89 6.77 20.60
N ALA A 87 -13.28 6.52 19.35
CA ALA A 87 -13.23 5.20 18.71
C ALA A 87 -12.35 5.17 17.46
N GLU A 88 -11.59 6.23 17.20
CA GLU A 88 -10.79 6.38 15.99
C GLU A 88 -9.75 5.26 15.86
N GLU A 89 -9.77 4.59 14.72
CA GLU A 89 -8.89 3.47 14.38
C GLU A 89 -7.85 3.82 13.31
N LEU A 90 -7.86 5.07 12.80
CA LEU A 90 -6.99 5.49 11.70
C LEU A 90 -5.98 6.54 12.16
N VAL A 91 -4.70 6.19 12.09
CA VAL A 91 -3.55 7.05 12.40
C VAL A 91 -2.97 7.62 11.11
N VAL A 92 -2.74 8.93 11.05
CA VAL A 92 -2.07 9.59 9.93
C VAL A 92 -0.56 9.39 10.03
N THR A 93 0.06 9.00 8.92
CA THR A 93 1.50 8.78 8.79
C THR A 93 2.02 9.40 7.49
N ALA A 94 3.32 9.34 7.24
CA ALA A 94 3.91 9.79 5.97
C ALA A 94 3.75 8.78 4.82
N GLY A 95 3.07 7.65 5.04
CA GLY A 95 2.86 6.58 4.06
C GLY A 95 2.94 5.20 4.70
N ALA A 96 2.56 4.16 3.97
CA ALA A 96 2.56 2.78 4.48
C ALA A 96 3.94 2.32 5.02
N THR A 97 5.03 2.75 4.39
CA THR A 97 6.38 2.48 4.90
C THR A 97 6.56 3.04 6.32
N ALA A 98 6.10 4.28 6.56
CA ALA A 98 6.13 4.89 7.89
C ALA A 98 5.21 4.15 8.87
N SER A 99 4.02 3.74 8.45
CA SER A 99 3.08 2.96 9.26
C SER A 99 3.67 1.63 9.73
N LEU A 100 4.28 0.88 8.82
CA LEU A 100 4.89 -0.43 9.11
C LEU A 100 6.14 -0.29 10.00
N ASN A 101 6.96 0.74 9.79
CA ASN A 101 8.08 1.06 10.68
C ASN A 101 7.60 1.53 12.06
N LEU A 102 6.49 2.28 12.14
CA LEU A 102 5.87 2.67 13.41
C LEU A 102 5.50 1.42 14.22
N LEU A 103 4.82 0.45 13.61
CA LEU A 103 4.45 -0.81 14.28
C LEU A 103 5.69 -1.59 14.74
N ALA A 104 6.67 -1.81 13.85
CA ALA A 104 7.89 -2.53 14.19
C ALA A 104 8.67 -1.83 15.31
N THR A 105 8.72 -0.49 15.30
CA THR A 105 9.35 0.29 16.36
C THR A 105 8.59 0.20 17.68
N ALA A 106 7.25 0.32 17.65
CA ALA A 106 6.42 0.20 18.85
C ALA A 106 6.53 -1.20 19.48
N PHE A 107 6.56 -2.26 18.67
CA PHE A 107 6.79 -3.64 19.16
C PHE A 107 8.20 -3.82 19.75
N GLY A 108 9.21 -3.18 19.14
CA GLY A 108 10.55 -3.11 19.69
C GLY A 108 10.59 -2.38 21.04
N ASN A 109 9.88 -1.26 21.17
CA ASN A 109 9.72 -0.52 22.42
C ASN A 109 9.01 -1.37 23.50
N ALA A 110 7.93 -2.08 23.14
CA ALA A 110 7.25 -3.01 24.04
C ALA A 110 8.20 -4.12 24.51
N SER A 111 9.01 -4.67 23.61
CA SER A 111 10.03 -5.70 23.93
C SER A 111 11.11 -5.19 24.86
N ALA A 112 11.40 -3.88 24.85
CA ALA A 112 12.28 -3.20 25.77
C ALA A 112 11.61 -2.79 27.10
N GLY A 113 10.32 -3.13 27.31
CA GLY A 113 9.54 -2.84 28.52
C GLY A 113 8.75 -1.53 28.49
N CYS A 114 8.73 -0.78 27.38
CA CYS A 114 7.91 0.41 27.26
C CYS A 114 6.42 0.05 27.23
N GLY A 115 5.56 0.92 27.79
CA GLY A 115 4.10 0.73 27.83
C GLY A 115 3.62 -0.21 28.95
N GLY A 116 4.54 -0.83 29.71
CA GLY A 116 4.23 -1.63 30.88
C GLY A 116 3.39 -2.88 30.57
N GLU A 117 2.48 -3.24 31.49
CA GLU A 117 1.67 -4.47 31.38
C GLU A 117 0.80 -4.50 30.13
N ARG A 118 0.19 -3.36 29.76
CA ARG A 118 -0.69 -3.27 28.58
C ARG A 118 0.03 -3.60 27.27
N ALA A 119 1.31 -3.25 27.18
CA ALA A 119 2.12 -3.45 25.97
C ALA A 119 2.74 -4.86 25.87
N ARG A 120 2.63 -5.71 26.90
CA ARG A 120 3.23 -7.07 26.90
C ARG A 120 2.78 -7.95 25.74
N HIS A 121 1.58 -7.72 25.25
CA HIS A 121 1.04 -8.47 24.09
C HIS A 121 1.88 -8.25 22.83
N PHE A 122 2.52 -7.08 22.68
CA PHE A 122 3.36 -6.72 21.54
C PHE A 122 4.84 -7.09 21.72
N ALA A 123 5.23 -7.48 22.93
CA ALA A 123 6.63 -7.78 23.24
C ALA A 123 7.08 -9.11 22.62
N LEU A 124 8.23 -9.08 21.96
CA LEU A 124 8.90 -10.25 21.40
C LEU A 124 10.15 -10.58 22.20
N LYS A 125 10.52 -11.85 22.22
CA LYS A 125 11.72 -12.39 22.91
C LYS A 125 12.34 -13.51 22.09
N THR A 126 13.52 -13.95 22.51
CA THR A 126 14.19 -15.14 21.95
C THR A 126 13.24 -16.35 21.94
N GLY A 127 13.10 -17.00 20.79
CA GLY A 127 12.23 -18.15 20.57
C GLY A 127 10.85 -17.82 20.00
N ASP A 128 10.43 -16.56 20.02
CA ASP A 128 9.25 -16.10 19.28
C ASP A 128 9.51 -16.06 17.77
N GLU A 129 8.46 -16.01 16.99
CA GLU A 129 8.53 -16.01 15.51
C GLU A 129 7.74 -14.81 14.94
N ILE A 130 8.33 -14.20 13.92
CA ILE A 130 7.65 -13.25 13.03
C ILE A 130 7.49 -13.95 11.67
N VAL A 131 6.29 -13.95 11.13
CA VAL A 131 6.00 -14.52 9.82
C VAL A 131 5.71 -13.39 8.83
N VAL A 132 6.31 -13.48 7.65
CA VAL A 132 6.00 -12.65 6.48
C VAL A 132 5.62 -13.54 5.31
N THR A 133 5.43 -13.00 4.09
CA THR A 133 5.36 -13.82 2.89
C THR A 133 6.56 -13.56 1.97
N ARG A 134 6.82 -14.44 1.03
CA ARG A 134 7.83 -14.19 0.00
C ARG A 134 7.37 -13.14 -1.02
N ALA A 135 6.08 -12.78 -1.02
CA ALA A 135 5.51 -11.74 -1.90
C ALA A 135 5.73 -10.30 -1.42
N GLU A 136 6.38 -10.10 -0.26
CA GLU A 136 6.40 -8.80 0.40
C GLU A 136 7.14 -7.71 -0.35
N HIS A 137 6.56 -6.52 -0.32
CA HIS A 137 7.27 -5.27 -0.55
C HIS A 137 8.33 -5.06 0.55
N HIS A 138 9.45 -4.42 0.23
CA HIS A 138 10.51 -4.14 1.20
C HIS A 138 10.02 -3.36 2.44
N SER A 139 8.94 -2.58 2.31
CA SER A 139 8.34 -1.85 3.44
C SER A 139 7.72 -2.75 4.51
N VAL A 140 7.34 -4.00 4.18
CA VAL A 140 6.96 -5.02 5.15
C VAL A 140 8.18 -5.81 5.60
N LEU A 141 8.91 -6.38 4.64
CA LEU A 141 10.01 -7.30 4.92
C LEU A 141 11.07 -6.68 5.84
N LEU A 142 11.59 -5.49 5.51
CA LEU A 142 12.75 -4.93 6.20
C LEU A 142 12.47 -4.51 7.65
N PRO A 143 11.36 -3.79 7.97
CA PRO A 143 11.08 -3.44 9.36
C PRO A 143 10.88 -4.65 10.27
N PHE A 144 10.19 -5.69 9.79
CA PHE A 144 9.96 -6.90 10.58
C PHE A 144 11.19 -7.82 10.63
N GLN A 145 12.04 -7.83 9.62
CA GLN A 145 13.34 -8.48 9.65
C GLN A 145 14.24 -7.82 10.70
N GLU A 146 14.29 -6.49 10.74
CA GLU A 146 15.06 -5.73 11.72
C GLU A 146 14.50 -5.92 13.15
N LEU A 147 13.17 -5.94 13.31
CA LEU A 147 12.54 -6.27 14.60
C LEU A 147 12.92 -7.67 15.08
N ALA A 148 12.89 -8.67 14.20
CA ALA A 148 13.30 -10.03 14.52
C ALA A 148 14.76 -10.07 14.98
N PHE A 149 15.66 -9.37 14.27
CA PHE A 149 17.07 -9.28 14.65
C PHE A 149 17.26 -8.66 16.04
N ARG A 150 16.62 -7.51 16.32
CA ARG A 150 16.72 -6.80 17.61
C ARG A 150 16.18 -7.60 18.79
N THR A 151 15.10 -8.33 18.58
CA THR A 151 14.42 -9.12 19.63
C THR A 151 14.93 -10.56 19.74
N ARG A 152 15.80 -10.99 18.82
CA ARG A 152 16.25 -12.37 18.65
C ARG A 152 15.10 -13.35 18.40
N ALA A 153 14.02 -12.87 17.80
CA ALA A 153 12.95 -13.70 17.26
C ALA A 153 13.39 -14.28 15.91
N ALA A 154 12.77 -15.38 15.51
CA ALA A 154 13.04 -15.97 14.21
C ALA A 154 12.13 -15.34 13.14
N LEU A 155 12.70 -14.96 11.98
CA LEU A 155 11.93 -14.59 10.81
C LEU A 155 11.60 -15.85 10.00
N ARG A 156 10.32 -16.05 9.70
CA ARG A 156 9.80 -17.14 8.86
C ARG A 156 8.95 -16.57 7.74
N TRP A 157 8.68 -17.35 6.71
CA TRP A 157 7.86 -16.88 5.59
C TRP A 157 6.98 -17.98 4.99
N LEU A 158 5.77 -17.58 4.56
CA LEU A 158 4.94 -18.35 3.64
C LEU A 158 5.56 -18.25 2.24
N ASP A 159 5.69 -19.39 1.57
CA ASP A 159 6.32 -19.44 0.24
C ASP A 159 5.32 -19.09 -0.88
N LEU A 160 5.80 -19.05 -2.12
CA LEU A 160 4.98 -18.84 -3.30
C LEU A 160 4.72 -20.18 -3.99
N THR A 161 3.59 -20.25 -4.68
CA THR A 161 3.33 -21.25 -5.70
C THR A 161 4.22 -20.99 -6.92
N GLU A 162 4.31 -21.94 -7.83
CA GLU A 162 5.12 -21.80 -9.04
C GLU A 162 4.71 -20.59 -9.89
N ASP A 163 3.41 -20.24 -9.91
CA ASP A 163 2.87 -19.07 -10.58
C ASP A 163 2.94 -17.78 -9.74
N GLY A 164 3.54 -17.81 -8.55
CA GLY A 164 3.81 -16.61 -7.74
C GLY A 164 2.67 -16.13 -6.84
N ARG A 165 1.67 -16.96 -6.56
CA ARG A 165 0.69 -16.72 -5.51
C ARG A 165 1.26 -17.09 -4.14
N VAL A 166 0.85 -16.41 -3.08
CA VAL A 166 1.20 -16.82 -1.71
C VAL A 166 0.55 -18.17 -1.41
N ARG A 167 1.34 -19.12 -0.92
CA ARG A 167 0.83 -20.43 -0.49
C ARG A 167 0.04 -20.28 0.79
N THR A 168 -1.26 -20.48 0.68
CA THR A 168 -2.22 -20.39 1.80
C THR A 168 -2.94 -21.71 2.04
N ASP A 169 -2.42 -22.83 1.51
CA ASP A 169 -2.92 -24.16 1.85
C ASP A 169 -2.70 -24.48 3.34
N GLN A 170 -3.53 -25.38 3.88
CA GLN A 170 -3.53 -25.68 5.31
C GLN A 170 -2.16 -26.15 5.80
N GLN A 171 -1.50 -27.03 5.05
CA GLN A 171 -0.20 -27.60 5.42
C GLN A 171 0.87 -26.51 5.55
N GLU A 172 0.94 -25.59 4.56
CA GLU A 172 1.88 -24.47 4.59
C GLU A 172 1.60 -23.56 5.77
N ARG A 173 0.35 -23.11 5.95
CA ARG A 173 0.00 -22.22 7.07
C ARG A 173 0.35 -22.83 8.43
N GLU A 174 0.00 -24.10 8.67
CA GLU A 174 0.26 -24.75 9.95
C GLU A 174 1.73 -25.03 10.21
N SER A 175 2.52 -25.26 9.16
CA SER A 175 3.96 -25.47 9.30
C SER A 175 4.74 -24.18 9.55
N VAL A 176 4.27 -23.05 9.04
CA VAL A 176 4.96 -21.75 9.13
C VAL A 176 4.42 -20.89 10.28
N ILE A 177 3.09 -20.80 10.43
CA ILE A 177 2.43 -20.03 11.51
C ILE A 177 2.19 -20.99 12.69
N THR A 178 3.10 -20.95 13.68
CA THR A 178 3.16 -21.88 14.82
C THR A 178 2.70 -21.21 16.12
N PRO A 179 2.51 -21.94 17.21
CA PRO A 179 2.20 -21.33 18.52
C PRO A 179 3.28 -20.36 19.06
N ARG A 180 4.47 -20.30 18.45
CA ARG A 180 5.51 -19.31 18.76
C ARG A 180 5.37 -18.02 17.95
N THR A 181 4.55 -18.02 16.92
CA THR A 181 4.33 -16.84 16.09
C THR A 181 3.63 -15.74 16.89
N LYS A 182 4.20 -14.53 16.87
CA LYS A 182 3.64 -13.33 17.51
C LYS A 182 3.06 -12.35 16.52
N VAL A 183 3.62 -12.32 15.32
CA VAL A 183 3.23 -11.40 14.25
C VAL A 183 3.21 -12.14 12.93
N VAL A 184 2.16 -11.92 12.15
CA VAL A 184 2.07 -12.28 10.74
C VAL A 184 1.84 -11.01 9.95
N ALA A 185 2.85 -10.53 9.22
CA ALA A 185 2.77 -9.31 8.40
C ALA A 185 2.83 -9.70 6.91
N PHE A 186 1.80 -9.32 6.15
CA PHE A 186 1.65 -9.82 4.79
C PHE A 186 0.94 -8.85 3.86
N THR A 187 1.25 -8.95 2.57
CA THR A 187 0.62 -8.16 1.51
C THR A 187 -0.75 -8.71 1.14
N HIS A 188 -1.74 -7.82 0.97
CA HIS A 188 -3.05 -8.20 0.43
C HIS A 188 -2.96 -8.51 -1.07
N VAL A 189 -2.25 -7.66 -1.82
CA VAL A 189 -2.07 -7.82 -3.26
C VAL A 189 -0.61 -7.59 -3.62
N SER A 190 -0.01 -8.52 -4.33
CA SER A 190 1.38 -8.39 -4.78
C SER A 190 1.53 -7.25 -5.78
N ASN A 191 2.43 -6.33 -5.50
CA ASN A 191 2.79 -5.23 -6.40
C ASN A 191 3.62 -5.67 -7.62
N VAL A 192 3.98 -6.95 -7.72
CA VAL A 192 4.71 -7.54 -8.85
C VAL A 192 3.79 -8.41 -9.69
N THR A 193 3.19 -9.43 -9.07
CA THR A 193 2.39 -10.44 -9.79
C THR A 193 0.92 -10.03 -9.95
N GLY A 194 0.45 -9.03 -9.21
CA GLY A 194 -0.96 -8.65 -9.14
C GLY A 194 -1.85 -9.65 -8.39
N ALA A 195 -1.29 -10.77 -7.91
CA ALA A 195 -2.04 -11.81 -7.22
C ALA A 195 -2.59 -11.32 -5.87
N VAL A 196 -3.84 -11.66 -5.59
CA VAL A 196 -4.52 -11.39 -4.33
C VAL A 196 -4.27 -12.55 -3.36
N THR A 197 -3.89 -12.21 -2.13
CA THR A 197 -3.64 -13.16 -1.04
C THR A 197 -4.96 -13.53 -0.35
N ASP A 198 -5.13 -14.79 0.03
CA ASP A 198 -6.26 -15.23 0.87
C ASP A 198 -6.04 -14.72 2.32
N VAL A 199 -6.50 -13.49 2.56
CA VAL A 199 -6.38 -12.79 3.85
C VAL A 199 -7.10 -13.58 4.95
N ALA A 200 -8.32 -14.06 4.68
CA ALA A 200 -9.14 -14.76 5.68
C ALA A 200 -8.45 -16.02 6.19
N ALA A 201 -7.80 -16.78 5.31
CA ALA A 201 -7.08 -17.99 5.69
C ALA A 201 -5.86 -17.67 6.60
N ILE A 202 -5.11 -16.61 6.29
CA ILE A 202 -3.94 -16.20 7.09
C ILE A 202 -4.38 -15.63 8.43
N VAL A 203 -5.34 -14.70 8.46
CA VAL A 203 -5.86 -14.07 9.68
C VAL A 203 -6.42 -15.13 10.65
N LYS A 204 -7.27 -16.01 10.14
CA LYS A 204 -7.82 -17.13 10.94
C LYS A 204 -6.71 -17.95 11.60
N ARG A 205 -5.65 -18.29 10.85
CA ARG A 205 -4.54 -19.07 11.41
C ARG A 205 -3.72 -18.27 12.41
N ALA A 206 -3.44 -16.99 12.12
CA ALA A 206 -2.73 -16.10 13.04
C ALA A 206 -3.46 -16.01 14.39
N HIS A 207 -4.76 -15.74 14.38
CA HIS A 207 -5.57 -15.65 15.60
C HIS A 207 -5.68 -16.97 16.35
N GLN A 208 -5.75 -18.12 15.67
CA GLN A 208 -5.74 -19.43 16.31
C GLN A 208 -4.49 -19.68 17.19
N VAL A 209 -3.37 -19.07 16.86
CA VAL A 209 -2.13 -19.21 17.63
C VAL A 209 -1.84 -17.99 18.53
N GLY A 210 -2.74 -17.00 18.56
CA GLY A 210 -2.62 -15.77 19.33
C GLY A 210 -1.62 -14.75 18.73
N ALA A 211 -1.35 -14.84 17.42
CA ALA A 211 -0.52 -13.88 16.69
C ALA A 211 -1.35 -12.72 16.14
N LEU A 212 -0.72 -11.55 16.01
CA LEU A 212 -1.29 -10.36 15.38
C LEU A 212 -1.17 -10.44 13.86
N ALA A 213 -2.23 -10.08 13.15
CA ALA A 213 -2.30 -10.02 11.70
C ALA A 213 -2.14 -8.56 11.21
N ILE A 214 -1.07 -8.29 10.44
CA ILE A 214 -0.74 -6.96 9.90
C ILE A 214 -0.80 -7.02 8.38
N LEU A 215 -1.66 -6.21 7.78
CA LEU A 215 -1.92 -6.20 6.35
C LEU A 215 -1.23 -5.02 5.65
N ASP A 216 -0.45 -5.27 4.61
CA ASP A 216 -0.10 -4.24 3.62
C ASP A 216 -1.21 -4.17 2.57
N ALA A 217 -2.02 -3.12 2.65
CA ALA A 217 -3.16 -2.86 1.78
C ALA A 217 -2.86 -1.84 0.68
N CYS A 218 -1.58 -1.54 0.40
CA CYS A 218 -1.17 -0.52 -0.57
C CYS A 218 -1.69 -0.77 -1.98
N GLN A 219 -1.82 -2.02 -2.39
CA GLN A 219 -2.30 -2.39 -3.73
C GLN A 219 -3.76 -2.83 -3.73
N SER A 220 -4.39 -3.04 -2.58
CA SER A 220 -5.81 -3.40 -2.53
C SER A 220 -6.72 -2.18 -2.45
N VAL A 221 -6.43 -1.23 -1.55
CA VAL A 221 -7.28 -0.04 -1.36
C VAL A 221 -7.56 0.75 -2.65
N PRO A 222 -6.59 0.96 -3.59
CA PRO A 222 -6.87 1.67 -4.84
C PRO A 222 -7.64 0.85 -5.89
N HIS A 223 -7.73 -0.47 -5.75
CA HIS A 223 -8.19 -1.36 -6.82
C HIS A 223 -9.47 -2.11 -6.51
N MET A 224 -9.79 -2.35 -5.23
CA MET A 224 -10.91 -3.20 -4.80
C MET A 224 -11.56 -2.69 -3.52
N ALA A 225 -12.77 -3.16 -3.25
CA ALA A 225 -13.44 -2.89 -1.98
C ALA A 225 -12.68 -3.59 -0.84
N VAL A 226 -12.31 -2.82 0.18
CA VAL A 226 -11.60 -3.31 1.36
C VAL A 226 -12.35 -2.85 2.60
N ASP A 227 -12.62 -3.77 3.51
CA ASP A 227 -13.20 -3.53 4.82
C ASP A 227 -12.33 -4.23 5.87
N PHE A 228 -11.58 -3.46 6.65
CA PHE A 228 -10.62 -4.01 7.61
C PHE A 228 -11.31 -4.71 8.79
N HIS A 229 -12.53 -4.30 9.16
CA HIS A 229 -13.32 -5.02 10.15
C HIS A 229 -13.78 -6.39 9.63
N ALA A 230 -14.30 -6.43 8.40
CA ALA A 230 -14.74 -7.68 7.79
C ALA A 230 -13.56 -8.65 7.54
N LEU A 231 -12.37 -8.14 7.25
CA LEU A 231 -11.15 -8.93 7.12
C LEU A 231 -10.57 -9.38 8.46
N ASP A 232 -11.04 -8.81 9.56
CA ASP A 232 -10.59 -9.08 10.95
C ASP A 232 -9.08 -8.88 11.17
N VAL A 233 -8.43 -8.04 10.38
CA VAL A 233 -7.01 -7.72 10.54
C VAL A 233 -6.80 -6.84 11.78
N ASP A 234 -5.69 -7.03 12.48
CA ASP A 234 -5.38 -6.27 13.69
C ASP A 234 -4.80 -4.89 13.38
N PHE A 235 -3.99 -4.82 12.33
CA PHE A 235 -3.45 -3.60 11.76
C PHE A 235 -3.44 -3.68 10.24
N ALA A 236 -3.55 -2.52 9.57
CA ALA A 236 -3.34 -2.41 8.14
C ALA A 236 -2.65 -1.09 7.77
N ALA A 237 -1.85 -1.10 6.70
CA ALA A 237 -1.13 0.07 6.23
C ALA A 237 -1.38 0.34 4.75
N PHE A 238 -1.59 1.61 4.37
CA PHE A 238 -1.74 2.02 2.98
C PHE A 238 -1.29 3.46 2.75
N SER A 239 -1.04 3.82 1.49
CA SER A 239 -0.52 5.14 1.10
C SER A 239 -1.48 5.88 0.18
N ALA A 240 -1.74 7.14 0.46
CA ALA A 240 -2.67 7.96 -0.33
C ALA A 240 -2.25 8.13 -1.79
N HIS A 241 -0.93 8.19 -2.08
CA HIS A 241 -0.45 8.42 -3.44
C HIS A 241 -0.78 7.29 -4.44
N LYS A 242 -1.16 6.12 -3.96
CA LYS A 242 -1.63 5.00 -4.81
C LYS A 242 -3.14 5.01 -5.01
N MET A 243 -3.89 5.59 -4.06
CA MET A 243 -5.34 5.72 -4.11
C MET A 243 -5.79 7.10 -4.63
N TYR A 244 -5.12 7.59 -5.67
CA TYR A 244 -5.40 8.88 -6.34
C TYR A 244 -5.21 10.12 -5.47
N GLY A 245 -4.71 9.97 -4.26
CA GLY A 245 -4.39 11.03 -3.30
C GLY A 245 -2.95 11.55 -3.42
N PRO A 246 -2.56 12.55 -2.60
CA PRO A 246 -1.23 13.15 -2.64
C PRO A 246 -0.13 12.23 -2.13
N THR A 247 1.12 12.60 -2.41
CA THR A 247 2.32 12.01 -1.80
C THR A 247 2.53 12.52 -0.37
N GLY A 248 3.41 11.84 0.40
CA GLY A 248 3.81 12.30 1.74
C GLY A 248 2.78 12.04 2.83
N VAL A 249 1.68 11.34 2.53
CA VAL A 249 0.66 10.93 3.49
C VAL A 249 0.22 9.48 3.26
N GLY A 250 -0.05 8.80 4.33
CA GLY A 250 -0.65 7.48 4.38
C GLY A 250 -1.27 7.23 5.74
N PHE A 251 -1.71 6.01 5.95
CA PHE A 251 -2.54 5.67 7.08
C PHE A 251 -2.15 4.32 7.67
N LEU A 252 -2.24 4.25 8.99
CA LEU A 252 -2.21 3.03 9.75
C LEU A 252 -3.58 2.81 10.37
N TYR A 253 -4.27 1.76 9.95
CA TYR A 253 -5.41 1.21 10.68
C TYR A 253 -4.92 0.34 11.84
N GLY A 254 -5.61 0.38 12.96
CA GLY A 254 -5.43 -0.56 14.06
C GLY A 254 -6.70 -0.68 14.87
N LYS A 255 -7.07 -1.91 15.25
CA LYS A 255 -8.21 -2.12 16.17
C LYS A 255 -8.03 -1.23 17.39
N ARG A 256 -9.06 -0.50 17.79
CA ARG A 256 -9.00 0.52 18.85
C ARG A 256 -8.30 0.04 20.12
N HIS A 257 -8.69 -1.10 20.63
CA HIS A 257 -8.10 -1.66 21.86
C HIS A 257 -6.60 -2.00 21.74
N LEU A 258 -6.13 -2.33 20.52
CA LEU A 258 -4.71 -2.56 20.25
C LEU A 258 -3.94 -1.24 20.18
N LEU A 259 -4.49 -0.21 19.54
CA LEU A 259 -3.90 1.12 19.52
C LEU A 259 -3.78 1.70 20.95
N GLU A 260 -4.78 1.51 21.80
CA GLU A 260 -4.73 1.93 23.21
C GLU A 260 -3.64 1.26 24.03
N ALA A 261 -3.35 0.00 23.73
CA ALA A 261 -2.33 -0.78 24.42
C ALA A 261 -0.92 -0.59 23.83
N LEU A 262 -0.82 -0.17 22.55
CA LEU A 262 0.45 -0.02 21.84
C LEU A 262 1.25 1.18 22.38
N PRO A 263 2.54 1.01 22.71
CA PRO A 263 3.38 2.14 23.12
C PRO A 263 3.72 3.02 21.93
N PRO A 264 3.99 4.33 22.12
CA PRO A 264 4.39 5.20 21.05
C PRO A 264 5.73 4.77 20.43
N ALA A 265 5.86 5.02 19.12
CA ALA A 265 7.08 4.76 18.35
C ALA A 265 7.96 6.01 18.21
N PHE A 266 7.33 7.15 17.98
CA PHE A 266 7.99 8.45 17.83
C PHE A 266 7.55 9.39 18.93
N PHE A 267 8.46 10.27 19.36
CA PHE A 267 8.26 11.15 20.49
C PHE A 267 8.47 12.61 20.07
N GLY A 268 7.56 13.51 20.47
CA GLY A 268 7.66 14.92 20.12
C GLY A 268 6.47 15.75 20.58
N GLY A 269 6.28 16.87 19.96
CA GLY A 269 5.09 17.71 20.17
C GLY A 269 3.82 17.04 19.64
N SER A 270 2.67 17.56 19.98
CA SER A 270 1.32 17.12 19.62
C SER A 270 0.84 15.82 20.29
N MET A 271 1.71 14.83 20.48
CA MET A 271 1.38 13.48 20.97
C MET A 271 1.47 13.33 22.51
N VAL A 272 1.87 14.37 23.22
CA VAL A 272 2.08 14.37 24.67
C VAL A 272 0.98 15.19 25.37
N GLU A 273 0.44 14.64 26.46
CA GLU A 273 -0.50 15.35 27.35
C GLU A 273 0.27 16.14 28.41
N LEU A 274 1.19 15.49 29.14
CA LEU A 274 2.03 16.09 30.15
C LEU A 274 3.47 15.61 30.05
N ALA A 275 4.41 16.54 30.14
CA ALA A 275 5.85 16.24 30.15
C ALA A 275 6.54 16.86 31.36
N TRP A 276 7.50 16.14 31.94
CA TRP A 276 8.32 16.57 33.09
C TRP A 276 9.79 16.25 32.85
N MET A 277 10.66 16.99 33.51
CA MET A 277 12.12 16.75 33.42
C MET A 277 12.59 15.51 34.21
N ASN A 278 11.86 15.08 35.23
CA ASN A 278 12.29 14.12 36.22
C ASN A 278 11.44 12.84 36.32
N LYS A 279 10.47 12.68 35.45
CA LYS A 279 9.62 11.49 35.38
C LYS A 279 9.10 11.29 33.94
N PRO A 280 8.64 10.07 33.58
CA PRO A 280 8.09 9.78 32.25
C PRO A 280 6.93 10.70 31.88
N ALA A 281 6.83 11.03 30.60
CA ALA A 281 5.71 11.78 30.05
C ALA A 281 4.42 10.96 30.05
N GLN A 282 3.28 11.66 30.08
CA GLN A 282 1.98 11.10 29.76
C GLN A 282 1.64 11.43 28.30
N TYR A 283 1.22 10.42 27.58
CA TYR A 283 0.91 10.54 26.14
C TYR A 283 -0.60 10.66 25.92
N MET A 284 -0.97 11.33 24.83
CA MET A 284 -2.34 11.41 24.36
C MET A 284 -2.93 10.04 24.08
N GLU A 285 -4.25 9.94 24.02
CA GLU A 285 -4.91 8.74 23.49
C GLU A 285 -4.71 8.62 21.97
N PRO A 286 -4.86 7.41 21.39
CA PRO A 286 -4.88 7.26 19.94
C PRO A 286 -6.00 8.10 19.31
N PRO A 287 -5.85 8.59 18.09
CA PRO A 287 -4.69 8.42 17.19
C PRO A 287 -3.53 9.37 17.48
N ALA A 288 -3.76 10.45 18.25
CA ALA A 288 -2.81 11.53 18.52
C ALA A 288 -1.48 11.03 19.13
N ARG A 289 -1.51 9.94 19.93
CA ARG A 289 -0.32 9.27 20.49
C ARG A 289 0.71 8.90 19.43
N PHE A 290 0.29 8.61 18.21
CA PHE A 290 1.14 8.16 17.12
C PHE A 290 1.43 9.24 16.08
N GLU A 291 0.88 10.44 16.26
CA GLU A 291 0.94 11.58 15.34
C GLU A 291 1.85 12.69 15.89
N ALA A 292 3.12 12.35 16.13
CA ALA A 292 4.09 13.30 16.67
C ALA A 292 4.48 14.38 15.65
N GLY A 293 4.54 15.63 16.10
CA GLY A 293 4.94 16.78 15.29
C GLY A 293 3.77 17.43 14.55
N THR A 294 4.10 18.32 13.61
CA THR A 294 3.09 18.98 12.76
C THR A 294 2.61 18.04 11.68
N GLN A 295 1.30 17.85 11.57
CA GLN A 295 0.68 16.95 10.62
C GLN A 295 0.72 17.52 9.18
N PRO A 296 0.74 16.69 8.13
CA PRO A 296 0.66 17.12 6.73
C PRO A 296 -0.80 17.45 6.37
N VAL A 297 -1.35 18.54 6.92
CA VAL A 297 -2.79 18.84 6.94
C VAL A 297 -3.37 18.95 5.53
N ALA A 298 -2.72 19.72 4.65
CA ALA A 298 -3.18 19.89 3.26
C ALA A 298 -3.26 18.55 2.52
N GLN A 299 -2.26 17.68 2.73
CA GLN A 299 -2.21 16.36 2.09
C GLN A 299 -3.30 15.42 2.66
N VAL A 300 -3.57 15.50 3.96
CA VAL A 300 -4.67 14.73 4.57
C VAL A 300 -6.01 15.16 4.02
N VAL A 301 -6.26 16.49 3.92
CA VAL A 301 -7.49 17.03 3.33
C VAL A 301 -7.66 16.56 1.88
N ALA A 302 -6.60 16.62 1.07
CA ALA A 302 -6.64 16.13 -0.31
C ALA A 302 -6.82 14.60 -0.39
N ALA A 303 -6.27 13.83 0.57
CA ALA A 303 -6.51 12.38 0.64
C ALA A 303 -7.97 12.06 0.98
N GLY A 304 -8.62 12.83 1.86
CA GLY A 304 -10.05 12.72 2.12
C GLY A 304 -10.91 12.99 0.88
N VAL A 305 -10.54 14.01 0.09
CA VAL A 305 -11.19 14.28 -1.21
C VAL A 305 -10.99 13.13 -2.20
N ALA A 306 -9.82 12.50 -2.22
CA ALA A 306 -9.58 11.32 -3.06
C ALA A 306 -10.44 10.13 -2.62
N ALA A 307 -10.53 9.85 -1.32
CA ALA A 307 -11.38 8.80 -0.76
C ALA A 307 -12.86 9.02 -1.11
N GLN A 308 -13.38 10.23 -0.91
CA GLN A 308 -14.74 10.58 -1.29
C GLN A 308 -14.99 10.43 -2.81
N TRP A 309 -13.99 10.78 -3.63
CA TRP A 309 -14.08 10.63 -5.08
C TRP A 309 -14.15 9.16 -5.48
N MET A 310 -13.36 8.29 -4.87
CA MET A 310 -13.42 6.84 -5.10
C MET A 310 -14.78 6.27 -4.68
N GLN A 311 -15.28 6.63 -3.50
CA GLN A 311 -16.59 6.19 -3.02
C GLN A 311 -17.74 6.66 -3.92
N LYS A 312 -17.66 7.88 -4.46
CA LYS A 312 -18.68 8.40 -5.38
C LYS A 312 -18.74 7.65 -6.70
N ILE A 313 -17.62 7.18 -7.23
CA ILE A 313 -17.57 6.33 -8.42
C ILE A 313 -18.07 4.92 -8.06
N GLY A 314 -17.69 4.44 -6.87
CA GLY A 314 -17.98 3.11 -6.35
C GLY A 314 -16.85 2.12 -6.64
N LEU A 315 -16.30 1.51 -5.62
CA LEU A 315 -15.19 0.54 -5.76
C LEU A 315 -15.52 -0.65 -6.67
N PRO A 316 -16.76 -1.20 -6.70
CA PRO A 316 -17.12 -2.24 -7.67
C PRO A 316 -16.94 -1.79 -9.14
N ALA A 317 -17.07 -0.50 -9.44
CA ALA A 317 -16.80 -0.01 -10.79
C ALA A 317 -15.31 -0.03 -11.15
N PHE A 318 -14.41 0.20 -10.17
CA PHE A 318 -12.97 0.04 -10.37
C PHE A 318 -12.63 -1.41 -10.69
N GLU A 319 -13.13 -2.35 -9.89
CA GLU A 319 -12.94 -3.80 -10.11
C GLU A 319 -13.45 -4.25 -11.48
N GLU A 320 -14.65 -3.81 -11.86
CA GLU A 320 -15.24 -4.12 -13.18
C GLU A 320 -14.39 -3.54 -14.32
N HIS A 321 -13.88 -2.33 -14.18
CA HIS A 321 -13.01 -1.71 -15.16
C HIS A 321 -11.71 -2.49 -15.35
N GLU A 322 -11.04 -2.83 -14.25
CA GLU A 322 -9.82 -3.62 -14.29
C GLU A 322 -10.05 -5.04 -14.83
N ALA A 323 -11.14 -5.69 -14.43
CA ALA A 323 -11.51 -7.01 -14.94
C ALA A 323 -11.71 -7.02 -16.47
N ARG A 324 -12.09 -5.89 -17.07
CA ARG A 324 -12.17 -5.74 -18.54
C ARG A 324 -10.80 -5.56 -19.19
N LEU A 325 -9.87 -4.86 -18.52
CA LEU A 325 -8.54 -4.54 -19.05
C LEU A 325 -7.52 -5.66 -18.80
N LEU A 326 -7.65 -6.41 -17.73
CA LEU A 326 -6.73 -7.50 -17.37
C LEU A 326 -6.52 -8.54 -18.50
N PRO A 327 -7.58 -9.07 -19.18
CA PRO A 327 -7.37 -10.00 -20.27
C PRO A 327 -6.56 -9.44 -21.43
N GLU A 328 -6.73 -8.13 -21.71
CA GLU A 328 -5.97 -7.45 -22.75
C GLU A 328 -4.49 -7.34 -22.33
N LEU A 329 -4.21 -6.95 -21.09
CA LEU A 329 -2.85 -6.82 -20.57
C LEU A 329 -2.14 -8.19 -20.50
N LEU A 330 -2.85 -9.27 -20.19
CA LEU A 330 -2.29 -10.63 -20.17
C LEU A 330 -1.87 -11.16 -21.56
N LYS A 331 -2.27 -10.51 -22.65
CA LYS A 331 -1.76 -10.81 -23.99
C LYS A 331 -0.24 -10.61 -24.12
N LEU A 332 0.40 -9.90 -23.19
CA LEU A 332 1.86 -9.86 -23.05
C LEU A 332 2.47 -11.26 -23.05
N ASN A 333 1.81 -12.24 -22.42
CA ASN A 333 2.28 -13.64 -22.39
C ASN A 333 2.17 -14.38 -23.73
N GLN A 334 1.51 -13.79 -24.73
CA GLN A 334 1.37 -14.36 -26.09
C GLN A 334 2.44 -13.83 -27.04
N ILE A 335 3.20 -12.81 -26.64
CA ILE A 335 4.27 -12.22 -27.45
C ILE A 335 5.49 -13.13 -27.33
N GLU A 336 6.05 -13.51 -28.48
CA GLU A 336 7.23 -14.38 -28.55
C GLU A 336 8.43 -13.79 -27.77
N GLY A 337 9.00 -14.59 -26.87
CA GLY A 337 10.12 -14.21 -26.02
C GLY A 337 9.71 -13.27 -24.86
N VAL A 338 8.42 -13.12 -24.57
CA VAL A 338 7.94 -12.39 -23.38
C VAL A 338 7.42 -13.40 -22.35
N ARG A 339 7.92 -13.28 -21.13
CA ARG A 339 7.50 -14.08 -19.98
C ARG A 339 6.81 -13.19 -18.94
N VAL A 340 5.55 -13.48 -18.62
CA VAL A 340 4.84 -12.83 -17.52
C VAL A 340 5.27 -13.44 -16.18
N LEU A 341 5.50 -12.61 -15.18
CA LEU A 341 5.76 -12.99 -13.80
C LEU A 341 4.46 -12.93 -13.00
N GLY A 342 3.93 -14.07 -12.69
CA GLY A 342 2.67 -14.18 -11.94
C GLY A 342 1.63 -15.00 -12.69
N PRO A 343 0.43 -15.15 -12.09
CA PRO A 343 -0.65 -15.91 -12.71
C PRO A 343 -1.05 -15.35 -14.07
N VAL A 344 -1.31 -16.20 -15.02
CA VAL A 344 -1.80 -15.83 -16.36
C VAL A 344 -3.32 -16.01 -16.51
N ASP A 345 -3.97 -16.59 -15.51
CA ASP A 345 -5.42 -16.58 -15.36
C ASP A 345 -5.93 -15.25 -14.81
N ARG A 346 -7.25 -15.10 -14.73
CA ARG A 346 -7.93 -13.87 -14.27
C ARG A 346 -8.39 -13.93 -12.81
N GLU A 347 -8.23 -15.07 -12.17
CA GLU A 347 -8.78 -15.30 -10.84
C GLU A 347 -7.90 -14.66 -9.76
N ASN A 348 -8.54 -14.02 -8.80
CA ASN A 348 -7.88 -13.44 -7.64
C ASN A 348 -6.63 -12.63 -8.00
N ARG A 349 -6.78 -11.66 -8.91
CA ARG A 349 -5.70 -10.74 -9.28
C ARG A 349 -6.22 -9.41 -9.82
N ILE A 350 -5.39 -8.37 -9.66
CA ILE A 350 -5.60 -7.05 -10.26
C ILE A 350 -4.86 -6.90 -11.59
N ALA A 351 -5.14 -5.81 -12.33
CA ALA A 351 -4.50 -5.50 -13.61
C ALA A 351 -3.09 -4.89 -13.44
N THR A 352 -2.23 -5.62 -12.73
CA THR A 352 -0.79 -5.36 -12.59
C THR A 352 -0.04 -6.58 -13.11
N VAL A 353 0.84 -6.38 -14.10
CA VAL A 353 1.58 -7.46 -14.77
C VAL A 353 3.06 -7.08 -14.87
N ALA A 354 3.90 -7.85 -14.20
CA ALA A 354 5.34 -7.80 -14.43
C ALA A 354 5.73 -8.79 -15.53
N PHE A 355 6.70 -8.41 -16.36
CA PHE A 355 7.15 -9.23 -17.49
C PHE A 355 8.64 -9.05 -17.78
N ASP A 356 9.23 -10.06 -18.35
CA ASP A 356 10.60 -10.09 -18.85
C ASP A 356 10.59 -10.29 -20.36
N VAL A 357 11.57 -9.72 -21.07
CA VAL A 357 11.75 -9.87 -22.50
C VAL A 357 13.09 -10.57 -22.74
N GLU A 358 13.03 -11.80 -23.26
CA GLU A 358 14.18 -12.65 -23.47
C GLU A 358 15.26 -11.96 -24.32
N GLY A 359 16.49 -11.95 -23.81
CA GLY A 359 17.66 -11.41 -24.50
C GLY A 359 17.78 -9.90 -24.48
N VAL A 360 16.86 -9.15 -23.81
CA VAL A 360 16.93 -7.69 -23.70
C VAL A 360 16.91 -7.29 -22.23
N HIS A 361 17.86 -6.46 -21.82
CA HIS A 361 17.89 -5.98 -20.43
C HIS A 361 16.63 -5.16 -20.08
N PRO A 362 15.99 -5.37 -18.93
CA PRO A 362 14.75 -4.68 -18.58
C PRO A 362 14.81 -3.13 -18.67
N HIS A 363 15.96 -2.53 -18.37
CA HIS A 363 16.15 -1.09 -18.52
C HIS A 363 16.06 -0.65 -19.98
N ASP A 364 16.64 -1.40 -20.91
CA ASP A 364 16.61 -1.10 -22.35
C ASP A 364 15.20 -1.24 -22.90
N VAL A 365 14.46 -2.28 -22.44
CA VAL A 365 13.03 -2.43 -22.72
C VAL A 365 12.26 -1.21 -22.26
N GLY A 366 12.49 -0.76 -21.01
CA GLY A 366 11.81 0.42 -20.45
C GLY A 366 12.11 1.70 -21.25
N GLN A 367 13.37 1.94 -21.62
CA GLN A 367 13.76 3.11 -22.43
C GLN A 367 13.13 3.09 -23.83
N TYR A 368 13.08 1.91 -24.46
CA TYR A 368 12.44 1.75 -25.76
C TYR A 368 10.94 2.05 -25.70
N ILE A 369 10.25 1.56 -24.67
CA ILE A 369 8.83 1.78 -24.46
C ILE A 369 8.56 3.26 -24.14
N ASP A 370 9.39 3.90 -23.29
CA ASP A 370 9.31 5.33 -22.98
C ASP A 370 9.46 6.23 -24.23
N SER A 371 10.35 5.85 -25.15
CA SER A 371 10.51 6.59 -26.44
C SER A 371 9.23 6.63 -27.29
N ARG A 372 8.25 5.79 -26.96
CA ARG A 372 6.92 5.74 -27.60
C ARG A 372 5.81 6.39 -26.76
N GLY A 373 6.19 7.15 -25.71
CA GLY A 373 5.26 7.85 -24.84
C GLY A 373 4.56 6.95 -23.81
N ILE A 374 5.08 5.76 -23.55
CA ILE A 374 4.46 4.78 -22.66
C ILE A 374 5.30 4.65 -21.38
N ALA A 375 4.72 5.04 -20.24
CA ALA A 375 5.36 4.98 -18.94
C ALA A 375 5.06 3.65 -18.24
N ILE A 376 6.09 2.82 -18.02
CA ILE A 376 6.06 1.60 -17.23
C ILE A 376 7.18 1.61 -16.20
N ARG A 377 7.15 0.71 -15.24
CA ARG A 377 8.20 0.58 -14.23
C ARG A 377 9.23 -0.47 -14.63
N VAL A 378 10.50 -0.20 -14.25
CA VAL A 378 11.63 -1.12 -14.45
C VAL A 378 12.32 -1.41 -13.11
N GLY A 379 12.81 -2.62 -12.91
CA GLY A 379 13.61 -3.02 -11.77
C GLY A 379 12.99 -4.18 -10.98
N HIS A 380 13.33 -4.28 -9.69
CA HIS A 380 12.80 -5.32 -8.80
C HIS A 380 11.55 -4.89 -8.01
N HIS A 381 10.97 -3.74 -8.33
CA HIS A 381 9.70 -3.21 -7.79
C HIS A 381 9.64 -3.21 -6.26
N CYS A 382 10.78 -3.06 -5.57
CA CYS A 382 10.93 -3.19 -4.12
C CYS A 382 10.44 -4.54 -3.55
N ALA A 383 10.53 -5.62 -4.34
CA ALA A 383 10.13 -6.99 -3.98
C ALA A 383 11.14 -8.01 -4.54
N GLN A 384 12.41 -7.88 -4.15
CA GLN A 384 13.49 -8.77 -4.63
C GLN A 384 13.23 -10.26 -4.37
N PRO A 385 12.63 -10.70 -3.24
CA PRO A 385 12.35 -12.12 -3.03
C PRO A 385 11.44 -12.73 -4.11
N VAL A 386 10.46 -11.96 -4.63
CA VAL A 386 9.60 -12.39 -5.75
C VAL A 386 10.43 -12.61 -7.02
N HIS A 387 11.32 -11.68 -7.36
CA HIS A 387 12.17 -11.79 -8.54
C HIS A 387 13.10 -13.01 -8.46
N ARG A 388 13.68 -13.27 -7.28
CA ARG A 388 14.51 -14.47 -7.04
C ARG A 388 13.72 -15.76 -7.18
N HIS A 389 12.44 -15.78 -6.79
CA HIS A 389 11.55 -16.93 -6.99
C HIS A 389 11.41 -17.27 -8.48
N PHE A 390 11.28 -16.26 -9.34
CA PHE A 390 11.21 -16.44 -10.79
C PHE A 390 12.58 -16.58 -11.48
N GLY A 391 13.69 -16.57 -10.72
CA GLY A 391 15.04 -16.66 -11.25
C GLY A 391 15.53 -15.40 -11.99
N LEU A 392 14.94 -14.22 -11.69
CA LEU A 392 15.26 -12.96 -12.33
C LEU A 392 15.86 -11.97 -11.32
N TYR A 393 16.64 -11.01 -11.84
CA TYR A 393 17.13 -9.88 -11.05
C TYR A 393 16.16 -8.70 -11.11
N ALA A 394 15.59 -8.42 -12.27
CA ALA A 394 14.69 -7.31 -12.53
C ALA A 394 13.67 -7.68 -13.60
N SER A 395 12.62 -6.90 -13.73
CA SER A 395 11.59 -7.03 -14.77
C SER A 395 11.04 -5.68 -15.16
N ASN A 396 10.18 -5.65 -16.18
CA ASN A 396 9.31 -4.54 -16.50
C ASN A 396 7.94 -4.78 -15.85
N ARG A 397 7.18 -3.72 -15.53
CA ARG A 397 5.85 -3.85 -14.96
C ARG A 397 4.91 -2.81 -15.54
N ALA A 398 3.80 -3.27 -16.10
CA ALA A 398 2.67 -2.45 -16.45
C ALA A 398 1.57 -2.60 -15.39
N SER A 399 0.99 -1.49 -14.95
CA SER A 399 -0.09 -1.47 -13.95
C SER A 399 -1.15 -0.43 -14.32
N VAL A 400 -2.38 -0.89 -14.34
CA VAL A 400 -3.56 -0.12 -14.76
C VAL A 400 -4.05 0.77 -13.60
N GLY A 401 -4.57 1.94 -13.92
CA GLY A 401 -5.42 2.75 -13.06
C GLY A 401 -6.78 2.97 -13.71
N VAL A 402 -7.72 3.57 -12.99
CA VAL A 402 -9.10 3.79 -13.44
C VAL A 402 -9.22 4.61 -14.74
N TYR A 403 -8.19 5.34 -15.08
CA TYR A 403 -8.08 6.20 -16.26
C TYR A 403 -7.55 5.51 -17.52
N ASN A 404 -7.07 4.26 -17.41
CA ASN A 404 -6.51 3.55 -18.56
C ASN A 404 -7.63 2.98 -19.45
N THR A 405 -7.29 2.82 -20.71
CA THR A 405 -8.19 2.31 -21.76
C THR A 405 -7.59 1.08 -22.42
N LYS A 406 -8.39 0.37 -23.20
CA LYS A 406 -7.89 -0.72 -24.06
C LYS A 406 -6.84 -0.21 -25.05
N ASP A 407 -7.00 0.99 -25.61
CA ASP A 407 -6.03 1.60 -26.53
C ASP A 407 -4.65 1.80 -25.86
N ASP A 408 -4.61 2.21 -24.58
CA ASP A 408 -3.36 2.31 -23.83
C ASP A 408 -2.63 0.95 -23.78
N ILE A 409 -3.38 -0.15 -23.61
CA ILE A 409 -2.83 -1.51 -23.56
C ILE A 409 -2.40 -1.98 -24.96
N ASP A 410 -3.21 -1.75 -25.98
CA ASP A 410 -2.87 -2.12 -27.37
C ASP A 410 -1.55 -1.45 -27.79
N ARG A 411 -1.36 -0.17 -27.46
CA ARG A 411 -0.10 0.54 -27.71
C ARG A 411 1.09 -0.07 -26.95
N LEU A 412 0.89 -0.52 -25.71
CA LEU A 412 1.93 -1.25 -24.97
C LEU A 412 2.28 -2.56 -25.66
N LEU A 413 1.28 -3.36 -26.07
CA LEU A 413 1.51 -4.65 -26.75
C LEU A 413 2.29 -4.47 -28.05
N ASP A 414 1.92 -3.47 -28.86
CA ASP A 414 2.62 -3.13 -30.11
C ASP A 414 4.08 -2.73 -29.82
N ALA A 415 4.31 -1.91 -28.78
CA ALA A 415 5.66 -1.52 -28.40
C ALA A 415 6.48 -2.74 -27.95
N VAL A 416 5.94 -3.59 -27.07
CA VAL A 416 6.63 -4.77 -26.53
C VAL A 416 6.93 -5.79 -27.66
N SER A 417 6.01 -6.01 -28.60
CA SER A 417 6.19 -6.96 -29.71
C SER A 417 7.39 -6.61 -30.61
N SER A 418 7.76 -5.34 -30.68
CA SER A 418 8.85 -4.84 -31.51
C SER A 418 10.21 -4.73 -30.77
N VAL A 419 10.25 -4.92 -29.44
CA VAL A 419 11.48 -4.79 -28.64
C VAL A 419 12.59 -5.72 -29.14
N ARG A 420 12.33 -7.05 -29.25
CA ARG A 420 13.35 -8.03 -29.62
C ARG A 420 13.94 -7.75 -31.00
N SER A 421 13.11 -7.41 -31.99
CA SER A 421 13.56 -7.07 -33.33
C SER A 421 14.38 -5.79 -33.38
N PHE A 422 14.02 -4.78 -32.59
CA PHE A 422 14.76 -3.53 -32.46
C PHE A 422 16.18 -3.74 -31.91
N PHE A 423 16.34 -4.59 -30.90
CA PHE A 423 17.64 -4.94 -30.32
C PHE A 423 18.37 -6.06 -31.03
N GLY A 424 17.83 -6.57 -32.15
CA GLY A 424 18.48 -7.62 -32.94
C GLY A 424 18.47 -9.01 -32.31
N VAL A 425 17.58 -9.27 -31.33
CA VAL A 425 17.41 -10.55 -30.68
C VAL A 425 16.53 -11.47 -31.54
N GLY A 426 17.00 -12.70 -31.81
CA GLY A 426 16.26 -13.71 -32.61
C GLY A 426 16.47 -13.63 -34.13
N ARG A 427 17.54 -12.93 -34.59
CA ARG A 427 18.00 -13.00 -35.98
C ARG A 427 19.00 -14.12 -36.17
#